data_d4798bed83efe8a2381f5779f71df5e8
#
_entry.id   d4798bed83efe8a2381f5779f71df5e8
#
_cell.length_a   1.000
_cell.length_b   1.000
_cell.length_c   1.000
_cell.angle_alpha   90.00
_cell.angle_beta   90.00
_cell.angle_gamma   90.00
#
_symmetry.space_group_name_H-M   'P 1'
#
loop_
_entity.id
_entity.type
_entity.pdbx_description
1 polymer ?
#
loop_
_entity_poly.entity_id
_entity_poly.type
_entity_poly.pdbx_seq_one_letter_code
_entity_poly.pdbx_strand_id
1 'polypeptide(L)'
;EVDDHGVDFVARDIVTGTFYEVQVKSIYKGKYTYMQKQHMSVDDKYRLVCFLKFEDDRLPEVYIIPATAWQKPNAILVDRKYDKPGQKSKPEWGISYTIKNKKLIEKYKAENFFG
;
A
#
# COMPACT_ATOMS: atom_id res chain seq x y z
N GLU A 1 5.72 -19.47 -10.52
CA GLU A 1 4.78 -18.62 -9.80
C GLU A 1 4.26 -17.48 -10.65
N VAL A 2 3.01 -17.33 -10.73
CA VAL A 2 2.40 -16.25 -11.50
C VAL A 2 2.21 -15.04 -10.62
N ASP A 3 2.75 -13.92 -11.05
CA ASP A 3 2.51 -12.67 -10.40
C ASP A 3 1.15 -12.13 -10.86
N ASP A 4 0.14 -12.32 -10.09
CA ASP A 4 -1.22 -11.88 -10.38
C ASP A 4 -1.35 -10.37 -10.25
N HIS A 5 -0.48 -9.62 -10.95
CA HIS A 5 -0.42 -8.16 -10.88
C HIS A 5 -0.26 -7.66 -9.44
N GLY A 6 0.49 -8.42 -8.64
CA GLY A 6 0.77 -8.07 -7.27
C GLY A 6 -0.30 -8.48 -6.27
N VAL A 7 -1.33 -9.21 -6.70
CA VAL A 7 -2.38 -9.66 -5.78
C VAL A 7 -1.90 -10.88 -5.02
N ASP A 8 -1.90 -10.78 -3.69
CA ASP A 8 -1.49 -11.87 -2.81
C ASP A 8 -2.67 -12.73 -2.38
N PHE A 9 -3.84 -12.14 -2.18
CA PHE A 9 -5.04 -12.88 -1.86
C PHE A 9 -6.28 -12.04 -2.13
N VAL A 10 -7.44 -12.71 -2.10
CA VAL A 10 -8.75 -12.07 -2.26
C VAL A 10 -9.48 -12.14 -0.93
N ALA A 11 -10.02 -11.03 -0.48
CA ALA A 11 -10.80 -10.95 0.75
C ALA A 11 -12.25 -10.58 0.41
N ARG A 12 -13.19 -11.11 1.17
CA ARG A 12 -14.61 -10.79 0.97
C ARG A 12 -15.17 -10.13 2.22
N ASP A 13 -15.82 -8.99 2.01
CA ASP A 13 -16.57 -8.35 3.08
C ASP A 13 -17.88 -9.13 3.26
N ILE A 14 -18.04 -9.77 4.40
CA ILE A 14 -19.20 -10.65 4.64
C ILE A 14 -20.49 -9.86 4.82
N VAL A 15 -20.41 -8.58 5.12
CA VAL A 15 -21.61 -7.74 5.29
C VAL A 15 -22.13 -7.28 3.92
N THR A 16 -21.24 -6.76 3.08
CA THR A 16 -21.63 -6.21 1.77
C THR A 16 -21.53 -7.23 0.64
N GLY A 17 -20.78 -8.31 0.82
CA GLY A 17 -20.48 -9.27 -0.25
C GLY A 17 -19.42 -8.82 -1.20
N THR A 18 -18.80 -7.65 -0.97
CA THR A 18 -17.76 -7.10 -1.84
C THR A 18 -16.49 -7.90 -1.74
N PHE A 19 -15.90 -8.22 -2.89
CA PHE A 19 -14.58 -8.86 -2.97
C PHE A 19 -13.51 -7.81 -3.21
N TYR A 20 -12.39 -7.97 -2.50
CA TYR A 20 -11.23 -7.11 -2.66
C TYR A 20 -10.02 -7.94 -3.03
N GLU A 21 -9.21 -7.42 -3.95
CA GLU A 21 -7.89 -7.96 -4.23
C GLU A 21 -6.88 -7.27 -3.34
N VAL A 22 -6.12 -8.03 -2.57
CA VAL A 22 -5.23 -7.49 -1.55
C VAL A 22 -3.78 -7.78 -1.90
N GLN A 23 -2.95 -6.74 -1.85
CA GLN A 23 -1.51 -6.85 -2.00
C GLN A 23 -0.88 -6.54 -0.65
N VAL A 24 0.01 -7.43 -0.20
CA VAL A 24 0.69 -7.26 1.09
C VAL A 24 2.06 -6.65 0.86
N LYS A 25 2.37 -5.60 1.61
CA LYS A 25 3.68 -4.97 1.64
C LYS A 25 4.13 -4.83 3.08
N SER A 26 5.40 -5.06 3.34
CA SER A 26 5.92 -4.96 4.70
C SER A 26 7.24 -4.23 4.73
N ILE A 27 7.50 -3.60 5.86
CA ILE A 27 8.78 -2.95 6.16
C ILE A 27 9.25 -3.42 7.53
N TYR A 28 10.51 -3.86 7.58
CA TYR A 28 11.21 -4.14 8.82
C TYR A 28 12.55 -3.41 8.77
N LYS A 29 12.75 -2.48 9.69
CA LYS A 29 13.96 -1.64 9.76
C LYS A 29 14.20 -0.72 8.57
N GLY A 30 13.36 -0.77 7.56
CA GLY A 30 13.45 0.13 6.42
C GLY A 30 12.45 1.25 6.54
N LYS A 31 12.40 2.09 5.50
CA LYS A 31 11.51 3.24 5.46
C LYS A 31 10.64 3.29 4.22
N TYR A 32 10.88 2.42 3.25
CA TYR A 32 10.22 2.52 1.97
C TYR A 32 9.86 1.16 1.40
N THR A 33 8.67 1.06 0.82
CA THR A 33 8.25 -0.05 -0.01
C THR A 33 7.39 0.50 -1.14
N TYR A 34 7.13 -0.30 -2.16
CA TYR A 34 6.43 0.21 -3.34
C TYR A 34 5.73 -0.89 -4.12
N MET A 35 4.82 -0.47 -4.99
CA MET A 35 4.20 -1.28 -6.03
C MET A 35 4.48 -0.61 -7.37
N GLN A 36 4.90 -1.37 -8.38
CA GLN A 36 5.03 -0.80 -9.72
C GLN A 36 3.65 -0.39 -10.24
N LYS A 37 3.57 0.76 -10.92
CA LYS A 37 2.28 1.27 -11.40
C LYS A 37 1.60 0.30 -12.37
N GLN A 38 2.38 -0.50 -13.10
CA GLN A 38 1.80 -1.48 -14.02
C GLN A 38 1.04 -2.59 -13.30
N HIS A 39 1.25 -2.75 -11.99
CA HIS A 39 0.61 -3.80 -11.19
C HIS A 39 -0.51 -3.30 -10.29
N MET A 40 -0.75 -1.99 -10.26
CA MET A 40 -1.83 -1.46 -9.42
C MET A 40 -2.39 -0.16 -10.01
N SER A 41 -3.66 -0.20 -10.38
CA SER A 41 -4.37 1.00 -10.83
C SER A 41 -4.93 1.76 -9.64
N VAL A 42 -4.71 3.07 -9.59
CA VAL A 42 -5.28 3.91 -8.53
C VAL A 42 -6.76 4.20 -8.76
N ASP A 43 -7.31 3.76 -9.88
CA ASP A 43 -8.75 3.87 -10.14
C ASP A 43 -9.52 2.62 -9.69
N ASP A 44 -8.80 1.58 -9.28
CA ASP A 44 -9.41 0.32 -8.86
C ASP A 44 -9.84 0.41 -7.39
N LYS A 45 -11.12 0.63 -7.17
CA LYS A 45 -11.69 0.76 -5.82
C LYS A 45 -11.81 -0.58 -5.08
N TYR A 46 -11.50 -1.68 -5.75
CA TYR A 46 -11.52 -3.01 -5.13
C TYR A 46 -10.13 -3.54 -4.83
N ARG A 47 -9.09 -2.74 -5.06
CA ARG A 47 -7.72 -3.10 -4.73
C ARG A 47 -7.33 -2.46 -3.40
N LEU A 48 -6.82 -3.29 -2.49
CA LEU A 48 -6.32 -2.84 -1.19
C LEU A 48 -4.85 -3.19 -1.04
N VAL A 49 -4.11 -2.34 -0.34
CA VAL A 49 -2.75 -2.64 0.07
C VAL A 49 -2.78 -2.87 1.58
N CYS A 50 -2.37 -4.06 2.00
CA CYS A 50 -2.20 -4.38 3.41
C CYS A 50 -0.74 -4.10 3.76
N PHE A 51 -0.49 -3.01 4.46
CA PHE A 51 0.86 -2.58 4.82
C PHE A 51 1.16 -2.96 6.26
N LEU A 52 2.26 -3.72 6.45
CA LEU A 52 2.70 -4.20 7.75
C LEU A 52 4.00 -3.49 8.12
N LYS A 53 4.00 -2.79 9.24
CA LYS A 53 5.23 -2.20 9.78
C LYS A 53 5.68 -3.04 10.96
N PHE A 54 6.76 -3.80 10.75
CA PHE A 54 7.31 -4.67 11.76
C PHE A 54 8.31 -3.93 12.65
N GLU A 55 8.23 -4.21 13.93
CA GLU A 55 9.18 -3.72 14.93
C GLU A 55 9.58 -4.84 15.85
N ASP A 56 10.81 -4.75 16.44
CA ASP A 56 11.26 -5.76 17.36
C ASP A 56 10.41 -5.77 18.62
N ASP A 57 10.14 -6.96 19.13
CA ASP A 57 9.47 -7.16 20.42
C ASP A 57 8.05 -6.59 20.51
N ARG A 58 7.39 -6.40 19.36
CA ARG A 58 6.00 -5.92 19.27
C ARG A 58 5.26 -6.61 18.16
N LEU A 59 3.94 -6.59 18.27
CA LEU A 59 3.09 -6.93 17.15
C LEU A 59 3.24 -5.87 16.07
N PRO A 60 3.18 -6.25 14.80
CA PRO A 60 3.28 -5.28 13.71
C PRO A 60 2.10 -4.32 13.71
N GLU A 61 2.34 -3.10 13.25
CA GLU A 61 1.27 -2.18 12.92
C GLU A 61 0.71 -2.58 11.56
N VAL A 62 -0.60 -2.62 11.45
CA VAL A 62 -1.28 -3.07 10.23
C VAL A 62 -2.16 -1.95 9.70
N TYR A 63 -1.98 -1.64 8.42
CA TYR A 63 -2.76 -0.61 7.73
C TYR A 63 -3.43 -1.22 6.50
N ILE A 64 -4.67 -0.82 6.24
CA ILE A 64 -5.38 -1.20 5.01
C ILE A 64 -5.59 0.08 4.21
N ILE A 65 -4.93 0.16 3.07
CA ILE A 65 -4.90 1.37 2.26
C ILE A 65 -5.52 1.05 0.89
N PRO A 66 -6.62 1.69 0.53
CA PRO A 66 -7.18 1.47 -0.80
C PRO A 66 -6.25 2.04 -1.87
N ALA A 67 -6.18 1.38 -3.02
CA ALA A 67 -5.35 1.85 -4.11
C ALA A 67 -5.70 3.28 -4.51
N THR A 68 -6.97 3.65 -4.39
CA THR A 68 -7.44 5.00 -4.70
C THR A 68 -6.83 6.09 -3.82
N ALA A 69 -6.25 5.72 -2.69
CA ALA A 69 -5.58 6.71 -1.82
C ALA A 69 -4.42 7.38 -2.53
N TRP A 70 -3.78 6.70 -3.50
CA TRP A 70 -2.67 7.30 -4.25
C TRP A 70 -3.13 8.26 -5.34
N GLN A 71 -4.43 8.47 -5.53
CA GLN A 71 -4.91 9.51 -6.42
C GLN A 71 -4.55 10.91 -5.93
N LYS A 72 -4.30 11.04 -4.62
CA LYS A 72 -3.85 12.30 -4.01
C LYS A 72 -2.57 12.00 -3.21
N PRO A 73 -1.43 11.92 -3.88
CA PRO A 73 -0.16 11.62 -3.20
C PRO A 73 0.15 12.64 -2.11
N ASN A 74 0.90 12.18 -1.12
CA ASN A 74 1.35 13.04 -0.01
C ASN A 74 2.75 12.60 0.41
N ALA A 75 3.20 13.00 1.60
CA ALA A 75 4.55 12.68 2.04
C ALA A 75 4.76 11.20 2.33
N ILE A 76 3.69 10.44 2.59
CA ILE A 76 3.81 9.01 2.89
C ILE A 76 3.34 8.13 1.72
N LEU A 77 2.28 8.53 1.02
CA LEU A 77 1.80 7.82 -0.17
C LEU A 77 2.33 8.57 -1.38
N VAL A 78 3.43 8.07 -1.93
CA VAL A 78 4.20 8.83 -2.92
C VAL A 78 4.04 8.29 -4.32
N ASP A 79 4.23 9.21 -5.28
CA ASP A 79 4.18 8.93 -6.71
C ASP A 79 5.59 9.13 -7.26
N ARG A 80 6.25 8.04 -7.65
CA ARG A 80 7.59 8.10 -8.25
C ARG A 80 7.49 7.77 -9.72
N LYS A 81 7.68 8.78 -10.53
CA LYS A 81 7.49 8.66 -11.98
C LYS A 81 8.71 8.15 -12.72
N TYR A 82 9.92 8.47 -12.21
CA TYR A 82 11.17 8.09 -12.84
C TYR A 82 11.23 8.46 -14.32
N ASP A 83 10.67 9.62 -14.67
CA ASP A 83 10.51 10.07 -16.04
C ASP A 83 11.57 11.08 -16.47
N LYS A 84 12.57 11.32 -15.63
CA LYS A 84 13.65 12.25 -15.97
C LYS A 84 14.73 11.54 -16.79
N PRO A 85 15.47 12.29 -17.63
CA PRO A 85 16.55 11.69 -18.43
C PRO A 85 17.53 10.91 -17.55
N GLY A 86 17.89 9.71 -17.97
CA GLY A 86 18.84 8.85 -17.26
C GLY A 86 18.22 7.96 -16.20
N GLN A 87 16.97 8.17 -15.83
CA GLN A 87 16.29 7.29 -14.87
C GLN A 87 15.79 6.03 -15.57
N LYS A 88 16.10 4.86 -15.00
CA LYS A 88 15.77 3.57 -15.60
C LYS A 88 14.72 2.78 -14.83
N SER A 89 14.41 3.20 -13.62
CA SER A 89 13.42 2.51 -12.81
C SER A 89 12.03 2.70 -13.38
N LYS A 90 11.19 1.68 -13.22
CA LYS A 90 9.79 1.77 -13.65
C LYS A 90 8.99 2.62 -12.66
N PRO A 91 7.97 3.34 -13.15
CA PRO A 91 7.13 4.15 -12.26
C PRO A 91 6.49 3.31 -11.16
N GLU A 92 6.37 3.91 -9.99
CA GLU A 92 5.85 3.18 -8.83
C GLU A 92 5.02 4.06 -7.92
N TRP A 93 4.08 3.41 -7.22
CA TRP A 93 3.36 3.97 -6.09
C TRP A 93 4.07 3.50 -4.83
N GLY A 94 4.45 4.41 -3.95
CA GLY A 94 5.26 4.04 -2.81
C GLY A 94 4.66 4.39 -1.48
N ILE A 95 5.21 3.76 -0.44
CA ILE A 95 4.93 4.09 0.95
C ILE A 95 6.25 4.49 1.58
N SER A 96 6.38 5.78 1.92
CA SER A 96 7.56 6.33 2.57
C SER A 96 7.27 6.54 4.04
N TYR A 97 7.49 5.49 4.84
CA TYR A 97 7.13 5.48 6.25
C TYR A 97 8.28 6.04 7.10
N THR A 98 8.02 7.16 7.75
CA THR A 98 8.95 7.77 8.70
C THR A 98 8.17 8.21 9.94
N ILE A 99 8.88 8.47 11.03
CA ILE A 99 8.24 9.00 12.24
C ILE A 99 7.50 10.30 11.93
N LYS A 100 8.07 11.14 11.08
CA LYS A 100 7.44 12.40 10.66
C LYS A 100 6.14 12.19 9.91
N ASN A 101 6.08 11.15 9.08
CA ASN A 101 4.94 10.92 8.19
C ASN A 101 3.87 10.03 8.80
N LYS A 102 4.15 9.42 9.93
CA LYS A 102 3.29 8.42 10.53
C LYS A 102 1.84 8.87 10.70
N LYS A 103 1.62 10.12 11.05
CA LYS A 103 0.27 10.67 11.21
C LYS A 103 -0.58 10.57 9.96
N LEU A 104 0.06 10.67 8.80
CA LEU A 104 -0.67 10.66 7.53
C LEU A 104 -1.25 9.30 7.18
N ILE A 105 -0.78 8.24 7.82
CA ILE A 105 -1.26 6.89 7.53
C ILE A 105 -2.19 6.35 8.63
N GLU A 106 -2.30 7.03 9.76
CA GLU A 106 -3.05 6.52 10.91
C GLU A 106 -4.52 6.28 10.61
N LYS A 107 -5.12 7.05 9.74
CA LYS A 107 -6.51 6.84 9.35
C LYS A 107 -6.73 5.51 8.63
N TYR A 108 -5.65 4.89 8.14
CA TYR A 108 -5.73 3.61 7.43
C TYR A 108 -5.42 2.42 8.33
N LYS A 109 -5.31 2.60 9.64
CA LYS A 109 -5.13 1.47 10.53
C LYS A 109 -6.23 0.43 10.29
N ALA A 110 -5.85 -0.85 10.32
CA ALA A 110 -6.77 -1.95 10.01
C ALA A 110 -8.04 -1.89 10.85
N GLU A 111 -7.91 -1.50 12.12
CA GLU A 111 -9.07 -1.38 13.02
C GLU A 111 -10.10 -0.37 12.51
N ASN A 112 -9.67 0.67 11.79
CA ASN A 112 -10.60 1.65 11.21
C ASN A 112 -11.30 1.12 9.98
N PHE A 113 -10.66 0.21 9.25
CA PHE A 113 -11.28 -0.39 8.08
C PHE A 113 -12.38 -1.37 8.48
N PHE A 114 -12.14 -2.15 9.52
CA PHE A 114 -13.08 -3.18 9.99
C PHE A 114 -14.05 -2.66 11.05
N GLY A 115 -13.76 -1.54 11.60
CA GLY A 115 -14.57 -0.94 12.64
C GLY A 115 -15.69 -0.10 12.12
#